data_40b57ce8fc804fefece0070f11c46740
#
_entry.id   40b57ce8fc804fefece0070f11c46740
#
_cell.length_a   1.000
_cell.length_b   1.000
_cell.length_c   1.000
_cell.angle_alpha   90.00
_cell.angle_beta   90.00
_cell.angle_gamma   90.00
#
_symmetry.space_group_name_H-M   'P 1'
#
loop_
_entity.id
_entity.type
_entity.pdbx_description
1 polymer ?
#
loop_
_entity_poly.entity_id
_entity_poly.type
_entity_poly.pdbx_seq_one_letter_code
_entity_poly.pdbx_strand_id
1 'polypeptide(L)'
;HAEGALMKIREALTFDDVLLEPSRSAVLPAETNVATRLTRYISLNIPLVSAAMDTVTEHRLAIAMAQAGGIGVIHKNMSIESQAAEISRVKKYESGMVVNPLTITPERTLGEALELMKAHQISGIPVVDGEGKPPHRLVGILTNRDVRFASDLNQKVWDLMTREVITIGESATQEDAKRLLHEHRIEKLVVVDGKQSCIGLITVKDIEKAKNHPMAAKDNAGRLLVAAATGAGPEGHERAEALIEAGADVVVVDTAHGHS
;
A
#
# COMPACT_ATOMS: atom_id res chain seq x y z
N HIS A 1 6.19 49.01 46.19
CA HIS A 1 5.80 47.66 46.57
C HIS A 1 5.47 46.89 45.31
N ALA A 2 6.38 45.99 44.88
CA ALA A 2 6.11 45.04 43.81
C ALA A 2 5.30 43.91 44.45
N GLU A 3 4.02 43.81 44.14
CA GLU A 3 3.22 42.62 44.43
C GLU A 3 3.84 41.47 43.60
N GLY A 4 4.47 40.53 44.32
CA GLY A 4 4.99 39.34 43.71
C GLY A 4 3.83 38.53 43.12
N ALA A 5 3.80 38.45 41.79
CA ALA A 5 2.86 37.58 41.10
C ALA A 5 3.10 36.15 41.59
N LEU A 6 2.18 35.63 42.40
CA LEU A 6 2.18 34.22 42.81
C LEU A 6 2.16 33.34 41.57
N MET A 7 3.23 32.60 41.36
CA MET A 7 3.32 31.63 40.26
C MET A 7 2.21 30.58 40.42
N LYS A 8 1.26 30.55 39.51
CA LYS A 8 0.20 29.54 39.50
C LYS A 8 0.76 28.21 39.04
N ILE A 9 0.99 27.30 39.98
CA ILE A 9 1.39 25.94 39.68
C ILE A 9 0.15 25.21 39.15
N ARG A 10 0.27 24.60 37.96
CA ARG A 10 -0.75 23.72 37.41
C ARG A 10 -0.38 22.28 37.71
N GLU A 11 -1.33 21.49 38.16
CA GLU A 11 -1.19 20.06 38.26
C GLU A 11 -1.21 19.46 36.85
N ALA A 12 -0.24 18.61 36.54
CA ALA A 12 -0.13 17.87 35.26
C ALA A 12 0.46 16.50 35.59
N LEU A 13 -0.32 15.45 35.28
CA LEU A 13 0.07 14.08 35.55
C LEU A 13 0.76 13.47 34.32
N THR A 14 1.71 12.57 34.58
CA THR A 14 2.31 11.70 33.56
C THR A 14 1.71 10.30 33.62
N PHE A 15 2.00 9.44 32.64
CA PHE A 15 1.54 8.05 32.71
C PHE A 15 2.17 7.27 33.87
N ASP A 16 3.30 7.72 34.41
CA ASP A 16 3.92 7.14 35.61
C ASP A 16 3.16 7.48 36.91
N ASP A 17 2.33 8.53 36.89
CA ASP A 17 1.56 8.99 38.04
C ASP A 17 0.16 8.36 38.12
N VAL A 18 -0.28 7.64 37.07
CA VAL A 18 -1.66 7.14 36.96
C VAL A 18 -1.71 5.68 36.58
N LEU A 19 -2.76 4.99 37.01
CA LEU A 19 -3.09 3.62 36.65
C LEU A 19 -4.49 3.57 36.05
N LEU A 20 -4.73 2.59 35.16
CA LEU A 20 -6.10 2.28 34.74
C LEU A 20 -6.86 1.64 35.89
N GLU A 21 -8.00 2.22 36.28
CA GLU A 21 -8.87 1.66 37.30
C GLU A 21 -9.53 0.38 36.75
N PRO A 22 -9.39 -0.76 37.49
CA PRO A 22 -10.07 -1.98 37.12
C PRO A 22 -11.59 -1.82 37.15
N SER A 23 -12.27 -2.26 36.09
CA SER A 23 -13.73 -2.20 36.00
C SER A 23 -14.31 -3.58 35.70
N ARG A 24 -15.58 -3.79 36.06
CA ARG A 24 -16.27 -5.04 35.75
C ARG A 24 -16.39 -5.19 34.22
N SER A 25 -16.01 -6.35 33.72
CA SER A 25 -16.17 -6.73 32.32
C SER A 25 -16.90 -8.07 32.19
N ALA A 26 -17.77 -8.18 31.18
CA ALA A 26 -18.41 -9.42 30.76
C ALA A 26 -17.86 -9.91 29.42
N VAL A 27 -16.82 -9.24 28.88
CA VAL A 27 -16.20 -9.55 27.59
C VAL A 27 -14.98 -10.42 27.83
N LEU A 28 -14.88 -11.54 27.11
CA LEU A 28 -13.68 -12.38 27.13
C LEU A 28 -12.54 -11.70 26.38
N PRO A 29 -11.26 -11.93 26.74
CA PRO A 29 -10.10 -11.31 26.06
C PRO A 29 -10.11 -11.53 24.54
N ALA A 30 -10.52 -12.70 24.07
CA ALA A 30 -10.59 -13.02 22.64
C ALA A 30 -11.71 -12.28 21.89
N GLU A 31 -12.70 -11.73 22.60
CA GLU A 31 -13.84 -10.98 22.07
C GLU A 31 -13.64 -9.47 22.19
N THR A 32 -12.52 -9.04 22.78
CA THR A 32 -12.24 -7.63 23.00
C THR A 32 -12.01 -6.92 21.67
N ASN A 33 -12.80 -5.88 21.40
CA ASN A 33 -12.60 -4.99 20.27
C ASN A 33 -11.73 -3.81 20.69
N VAL A 34 -10.52 -3.73 20.13
CA VAL A 34 -9.55 -2.64 20.39
C VAL A 34 -9.44 -1.68 19.20
N ALA A 35 -10.35 -1.78 18.22
CA ALA A 35 -10.36 -0.87 17.09
C ALA A 35 -10.51 0.59 17.58
N THR A 36 -9.79 1.48 16.92
CA THR A 36 -9.75 2.89 17.30
C THR A 36 -9.80 3.79 16.05
N ARG A 37 -10.19 5.03 16.27
CA ARG A 37 -10.22 6.04 15.23
C ARG A 37 -8.97 6.92 15.34
N LEU A 38 -8.10 6.85 14.32
CA LEU A 38 -6.89 7.66 14.23
C LEU A 38 -7.22 9.10 13.81
N THR A 39 -8.07 9.25 12.79
CA THR A 39 -8.54 10.56 12.28
C THR A 39 -10.07 10.51 12.11
N ARG A 40 -10.66 11.57 11.55
CA ARG A 40 -12.11 11.58 11.21
C ARG A 40 -12.49 10.47 10.23
N TYR A 41 -11.56 10.08 9.36
CA TYR A 41 -11.82 9.21 8.21
C TYR A 41 -11.03 7.90 8.23
N ILE A 42 -10.07 7.76 9.15
CA ILE A 42 -9.18 6.60 9.23
C ILE A 42 -9.37 5.92 10.58
N SER A 43 -9.72 4.65 10.53
CA SER A 43 -9.77 3.75 11.68
C SER A 43 -8.68 2.70 11.59
N LEU A 44 -8.18 2.29 12.75
CA LEU A 44 -7.21 1.20 12.90
C LEU A 44 -7.88 0.05 13.65
N ASN A 45 -7.49 -1.17 13.34
CA ASN A 45 -8.01 -2.37 14.00
C ASN A 45 -7.32 -2.64 15.35
N ILE A 46 -6.11 -2.09 15.56
CA ILE A 46 -5.43 -2.03 16.85
C ILE A 46 -4.91 -0.61 17.09
N PRO A 47 -4.87 -0.11 18.35
CA PRO A 47 -4.48 1.26 18.67
C PRO A 47 -2.95 1.43 18.73
N LEU A 48 -2.24 1.00 17.70
CA LEU A 48 -0.78 1.06 17.63
C LEU A 48 -0.32 1.87 16.41
N VAL A 49 0.59 2.80 16.69
CA VAL A 49 1.27 3.64 15.69
C VAL A 49 2.77 3.50 15.93
N SER A 50 3.57 3.12 14.94
CA SER A 50 5.03 3.07 15.12
C SER A 50 5.65 4.46 15.04
N ALA A 51 6.72 4.68 15.81
CA ALA A 51 7.41 5.96 15.89
C ALA A 51 8.12 6.32 14.57
N ALA A 52 8.10 7.62 14.22
CA ALA A 52 8.78 8.17 13.07
C ALA A 52 10.30 8.34 13.33
N MET A 53 10.95 7.24 13.69
CA MET A 53 12.36 7.23 14.05
C MET A 53 13.19 6.55 12.96
N ASP A 54 14.35 7.15 12.67
CA ASP A 54 15.38 6.55 11.82
C ASP A 54 15.76 5.15 12.34
N THR A 55 16.03 4.25 11.43
CA THR A 55 16.31 2.82 11.68
C THR A 55 15.19 2.03 12.37
N VAL A 56 14.05 2.64 12.67
CA VAL A 56 12.87 2.01 13.27
C VAL A 56 11.77 1.81 12.25
N THR A 57 11.22 2.91 11.70
CA THR A 57 10.06 2.82 10.81
C THR A 57 10.42 3.20 9.38
N GLU A 58 10.68 2.19 8.58
CA GLU A 58 10.75 2.21 7.12
C GLU A 58 9.66 1.28 6.57
N HIS A 59 9.63 1.01 5.24
CA HIS A 59 8.58 0.19 4.62
C HIS A 59 8.37 -1.17 5.31
N ARG A 60 9.43 -1.85 5.76
CA ARG A 60 9.31 -3.19 6.37
C ARG A 60 8.46 -3.17 7.65
N LEU A 61 8.78 -2.26 8.59
CA LEU A 61 7.98 -2.14 9.80
C LEU A 61 6.60 -1.55 9.51
N ALA A 62 6.49 -0.57 8.61
CA ALA A 62 5.20 -0.01 8.22
C ALA A 62 4.24 -1.07 7.65
N ILE A 63 4.75 -2.00 6.83
CA ILE A 63 3.99 -3.15 6.34
C ILE A 63 3.53 -4.05 7.51
N ALA A 64 4.45 -4.43 8.39
CA ALA A 64 4.13 -5.30 9.54
C ALA A 64 3.09 -4.66 10.46
N MET A 65 3.22 -3.37 10.74
CA MET A 65 2.26 -2.60 11.54
C MET A 65 0.87 -2.58 10.91
N ALA A 66 0.78 -2.30 9.61
CA ALA A 66 -0.49 -2.28 8.89
C ALA A 66 -1.11 -3.68 8.81
N GLN A 67 -0.32 -4.74 8.59
CA GLN A 67 -0.78 -6.13 8.61
C GLN A 67 -1.34 -6.55 9.97
N ALA A 68 -0.76 -6.06 11.06
CA ALA A 68 -1.25 -6.28 12.41
C ALA A 68 -2.52 -5.46 12.73
N GLY A 69 -2.89 -4.49 11.90
CA GLY A 69 -4.06 -3.64 12.08
C GLY A 69 -3.78 -2.23 12.61
N GLY A 70 -2.51 -1.87 12.83
CA GLY A 70 -2.03 -0.54 13.18
C GLY A 70 -1.58 0.28 11.97
N ILE A 71 -0.68 1.24 12.17
CA ILE A 71 -0.09 2.05 11.10
C ILE A 71 1.37 2.39 11.42
N GLY A 72 2.23 2.35 10.40
CA GLY A 72 3.62 2.80 10.51
C GLY A 72 3.78 4.24 10.04
N VAL A 73 4.58 5.04 10.76
CA VAL A 73 4.96 6.40 10.37
C VAL A 73 6.40 6.40 9.85
N ILE A 74 6.59 6.47 8.53
CA ILE A 74 7.91 6.47 7.92
C ILE A 74 8.65 7.77 8.28
N HIS A 75 9.88 7.64 8.79
CA HIS A 75 10.68 8.76 9.26
C HIS A 75 11.15 9.69 8.12
N LYS A 76 11.49 10.95 8.48
CA LYS A 76 11.91 11.98 7.52
C LYS A 76 13.43 12.13 7.35
N ASN A 77 14.24 11.33 8.06
CA ASN A 77 15.71 11.39 7.98
C ASN A 77 16.24 10.70 6.70
N MET A 78 15.72 11.13 5.56
CA MET A 78 16.10 10.70 4.22
C MET A 78 15.62 11.75 3.19
N SER A 79 16.05 11.62 1.93
CA SER A 79 15.55 12.50 0.88
C SER A 79 14.05 12.34 0.65
N ILE A 80 13.40 13.34 0.07
CA ILE A 80 11.96 13.32 -0.24
C ILE A 80 11.64 12.15 -1.16
N GLU A 81 12.47 11.91 -2.19
CA GLU A 81 12.30 10.84 -3.16
C GLU A 81 12.43 9.45 -2.50
N SER A 82 13.39 9.31 -1.59
CA SER A 82 13.59 8.05 -0.84
C SER A 82 12.39 7.74 0.04
N GLN A 83 11.87 8.75 0.75
CA GLN A 83 10.70 8.59 1.61
C GLN A 83 9.44 8.27 0.80
N ALA A 84 9.23 8.93 -0.34
CA ALA A 84 8.16 8.64 -1.28
C ALA A 84 8.25 7.20 -1.84
N ALA A 85 9.47 6.73 -2.12
CA ALA A 85 9.70 5.35 -2.54
C ALA A 85 9.35 4.34 -1.44
N GLU A 86 9.66 4.62 -0.17
CA GLU A 86 9.26 3.79 0.98
C GLU A 86 7.73 3.67 1.09
N ILE A 87 6.99 4.79 0.97
CA ILE A 87 5.52 4.80 0.95
C ILE A 87 4.99 3.94 -0.19
N SER A 88 5.52 4.13 -1.40
CA SER A 88 5.12 3.37 -2.58
C SER A 88 5.33 1.87 -2.41
N ARG A 89 6.39 1.44 -1.71
CA ARG A 89 6.62 0.02 -1.38
C ARG A 89 5.54 -0.54 -0.46
N VAL A 90 5.12 0.22 0.57
CA VAL A 90 4.02 -0.18 1.45
C VAL A 90 2.72 -0.32 0.67
N LYS A 91 2.38 0.68 -0.15
CA LYS A 91 1.15 0.70 -0.94
C LYS A 91 1.06 -0.43 -1.98
N LYS A 92 2.21 -0.85 -2.51
CA LYS A 92 2.29 -1.96 -3.48
C LYS A 92 2.33 -3.35 -2.83
N TYR A 93 2.57 -3.44 -1.53
CA TYR A 93 2.87 -4.73 -0.88
C TYR A 93 1.65 -5.67 -0.80
N GLU A 94 0.49 -5.15 -0.46
CA GLU A 94 -0.77 -5.92 -0.33
C GLU A 94 -1.94 -5.15 -0.92
N SER A 95 -1.89 -4.87 -2.19
CA SER A 95 -3.13 -4.57 -2.88
C SER A 95 -3.75 -5.92 -3.26
N GLY A 96 -4.93 -6.26 -2.74
CA GLY A 96 -5.70 -7.42 -3.24
C GLY A 96 -5.96 -7.31 -4.75
N MET A 97 -5.74 -6.12 -5.29
CA MET A 97 -5.65 -5.76 -6.70
C MET A 97 -4.55 -4.73 -6.87
N VAL A 98 -3.57 -4.98 -7.75
CA VAL A 98 -2.61 -3.96 -8.17
C VAL A 98 -3.34 -2.98 -9.08
N VAL A 99 -3.60 -1.77 -8.57
CA VAL A 99 -4.23 -0.69 -9.36
C VAL A 99 -3.18 -0.08 -10.29
N ASN A 100 -3.53 0.18 -11.55
CA ASN A 100 -2.63 0.64 -12.60
C ASN A 100 -1.36 -0.23 -12.67
N PRO A 101 -1.50 -1.52 -13.00
CA PRO A 101 -0.35 -2.42 -13.06
C PRO A 101 0.63 -1.95 -14.12
N LEU A 102 1.89 -2.34 -13.95
CA LEU A 102 2.88 -2.16 -14.99
C LEU A 102 2.42 -2.88 -16.26
N THR A 103 2.42 -2.19 -17.38
CA THR A 103 1.96 -2.71 -18.68
C THR A 103 3.09 -2.63 -19.71
N ILE A 104 2.96 -3.37 -20.80
CA ILE A 104 3.88 -3.35 -21.94
C ILE A 104 3.06 -3.33 -23.23
N THR A 105 3.63 -2.80 -24.32
CA THR A 105 2.99 -2.85 -25.64
C THR A 105 3.43 -4.07 -26.45
N PRO A 106 2.60 -4.54 -27.38
CA PRO A 106 2.88 -5.75 -28.15
C PRO A 106 4.10 -5.63 -29.08
N GLU A 107 4.50 -4.41 -29.43
CA GLU A 107 5.65 -4.13 -30.30
C GLU A 107 7.01 -4.25 -29.58
N ARG A 108 7.01 -4.22 -28.25
CA ARG A 108 8.22 -4.39 -27.43
C ARG A 108 8.80 -5.79 -27.60
N THR A 109 10.09 -5.91 -27.31
CA THR A 109 10.81 -7.18 -27.42
C THR A 109 10.71 -8.02 -26.14
N LEU A 110 11.00 -9.32 -26.28
CA LEU A 110 11.12 -10.22 -25.13
C LEU A 110 12.19 -9.74 -24.14
N GLY A 111 13.34 -9.24 -24.66
CA GLY A 111 14.41 -8.71 -23.83
C GLY A 111 13.93 -7.58 -22.92
N GLU A 112 13.24 -6.59 -23.49
CA GLU A 112 12.65 -5.47 -22.73
C GLU A 112 11.62 -5.96 -21.71
N ALA A 113 10.78 -6.93 -22.07
CA ALA A 113 9.80 -7.51 -21.15
C ALA A 113 10.47 -8.22 -19.95
N LEU A 114 11.51 -9.01 -20.20
CA LEU A 114 12.25 -9.71 -19.15
C LEU A 114 13.01 -8.76 -18.22
N GLU A 115 13.62 -7.71 -18.76
CA GLU A 115 14.25 -6.65 -17.95
C GLU A 115 13.24 -5.97 -17.04
N LEU A 116 12.06 -5.62 -17.58
CA LEU A 116 10.97 -5.00 -16.84
C LEU A 116 10.46 -5.94 -15.74
N MET A 117 10.24 -7.22 -16.05
CA MET A 117 9.81 -8.23 -15.07
C MET A 117 10.83 -8.43 -13.95
N LYS A 118 12.13 -8.44 -14.28
CA LYS A 118 13.23 -8.58 -13.33
C LYS A 118 13.37 -7.34 -12.44
N ALA A 119 13.38 -6.15 -13.03
CA ALA A 119 13.52 -4.89 -12.29
C ALA A 119 12.39 -4.68 -11.26
N HIS A 120 11.17 -5.10 -11.58
CA HIS A 120 10.00 -4.96 -10.71
C HIS A 120 9.62 -6.23 -9.94
N GLN A 121 10.41 -7.32 -10.08
CA GLN A 121 10.17 -8.62 -9.41
C GLN A 121 8.75 -9.17 -9.65
N ILE A 122 8.24 -9.01 -10.87
CA ILE A 122 6.92 -9.48 -11.29
C ILE A 122 7.04 -10.67 -12.24
N SER A 123 6.04 -11.54 -12.22
CA SER A 123 6.00 -12.79 -12.99
C SER A 123 5.00 -12.76 -14.15
N GLY A 124 4.50 -11.58 -14.50
CA GLY A 124 3.64 -11.37 -15.65
C GLY A 124 3.18 -9.92 -15.75
N ILE A 125 2.97 -9.46 -16.97
CA ILE A 125 2.67 -8.09 -17.34
C ILE A 125 1.46 -8.09 -18.28
N PRO A 126 0.39 -7.31 -18.00
CA PRO A 126 -0.65 -7.05 -18.98
C PRO A 126 -0.09 -6.35 -20.22
N VAL A 127 -0.53 -6.78 -21.39
CA VAL A 127 -0.15 -6.18 -22.68
C VAL A 127 -1.30 -5.29 -23.14
N VAL A 128 -0.99 -4.04 -23.48
CA VAL A 128 -1.98 -3.02 -23.83
C VAL A 128 -1.64 -2.32 -25.14
N ASP A 129 -2.63 -1.73 -25.78
CA ASP A 129 -2.53 -1.10 -27.11
C ASP A 129 -2.01 0.36 -27.10
N GLY A 130 -1.48 0.84 -25.97
CA GLY A 130 -1.03 2.23 -25.88
C GLY A 130 0.12 2.45 -24.92
N GLU A 131 0.86 3.52 -25.14
CA GLU A 131 1.93 4.00 -24.27
C GLU A 131 1.53 5.32 -23.58
N GLY A 132 2.10 5.59 -22.42
CA GLY A 132 1.90 6.82 -21.67
C GLY A 132 0.96 6.69 -20.49
N LYS A 133 0.09 7.69 -20.28
CA LYS A 133 -0.76 7.73 -19.09
C LYS A 133 -1.94 6.76 -19.20
N PRO A 134 -2.04 5.74 -18.28
CA PRO A 134 -3.14 4.77 -18.30
C PRO A 134 -4.50 5.43 -17.98
N PRO A 135 -5.61 4.73 -18.26
CA PRO A 135 -5.70 3.34 -18.67
C PRO A 135 -5.65 3.14 -20.20
N HIS A 136 -5.12 1.99 -20.64
CA HIS A 136 -5.08 1.57 -22.04
C HIS A 136 -5.85 0.26 -22.23
N ARG A 137 -6.32 0.02 -23.45
CA ARG A 137 -7.08 -1.19 -23.80
C ARG A 137 -6.21 -2.43 -23.67
N LEU A 138 -6.73 -3.47 -23.01
CA LEU A 138 -6.07 -4.77 -22.89
C LEU A 138 -6.06 -5.51 -24.22
N VAL A 139 -4.91 -6.04 -24.63
CA VAL A 139 -4.75 -6.86 -25.84
C VAL A 139 -4.15 -8.23 -25.54
N GLY A 140 -3.57 -8.44 -24.36
CA GLY A 140 -2.99 -9.71 -23.98
C GLY A 140 -2.41 -9.69 -22.57
N ILE A 141 -1.78 -10.79 -22.20
CA ILE A 141 -0.95 -10.92 -21.00
C ILE A 141 0.30 -11.71 -21.32
N LEU A 142 1.45 -11.27 -20.81
CA LEU A 142 2.72 -12.00 -20.91
C LEU A 142 3.12 -12.49 -19.51
N THR A 143 3.35 -13.78 -19.36
CA THR A 143 3.70 -14.40 -18.06
C THR A 143 4.99 -15.22 -18.17
N ASN A 144 5.57 -15.60 -17.02
CA ASN A 144 6.72 -16.52 -16.99
C ASN A 144 6.46 -17.84 -17.70
N ARG A 145 5.21 -18.28 -17.84
CA ARG A 145 4.85 -19.49 -18.57
C ARG A 145 5.06 -19.30 -20.07
N ASP A 146 4.67 -18.15 -20.60
CA ASP A 146 4.74 -17.82 -22.03
C ASP A 146 6.20 -17.68 -22.51
N VAL A 147 7.08 -17.17 -21.63
CA VAL A 147 8.48 -16.88 -21.96
C VAL A 147 9.47 -17.97 -21.56
N ARG A 148 9.01 -19.05 -20.90
CA ARG A 148 9.88 -20.08 -20.27
C ARG A 148 10.88 -20.69 -21.22
N PHE A 149 10.51 -20.91 -22.46
CA PHE A 149 11.31 -21.58 -23.48
C PHE A 149 11.69 -20.66 -24.66
N ALA A 150 11.34 -19.38 -24.56
CA ALA A 150 11.71 -18.41 -25.58
C ALA A 150 13.18 -18.02 -25.41
N SER A 151 13.96 -18.13 -26.50
CA SER A 151 15.41 -17.87 -26.51
C SER A 151 15.80 -16.64 -27.33
N ASP A 152 14.95 -16.19 -28.23
CA ASP A 152 15.20 -15.02 -29.06
C ASP A 152 14.69 -13.75 -28.36
N LEU A 153 15.64 -13.00 -27.80
CA LEU A 153 15.34 -11.74 -27.08
C LEU A 153 14.76 -10.64 -27.96
N ASN A 154 14.90 -10.74 -29.30
CA ASN A 154 14.34 -9.78 -30.26
C ASN A 154 12.90 -10.12 -30.66
N GLN A 155 12.40 -11.31 -30.28
CA GLN A 155 11.03 -11.71 -30.59
C GLN A 155 10.05 -10.72 -29.93
N LYS A 156 8.98 -10.40 -30.67
CA LYS A 156 7.97 -9.46 -30.20
C LYS A 156 7.10 -10.07 -29.11
N VAL A 157 6.70 -9.24 -28.14
CA VAL A 157 5.72 -9.60 -27.09
C VAL A 157 4.43 -10.13 -27.72
N TRP A 158 3.99 -9.55 -28.85
CA TRP A 158 2.85 -10.00 -29.64
C TRP A 158 2.85 -11.49 -29.98
N ASP A 159 4.01 -12.04 -30.30
CA ASP A 159 4.15 -13.44 -30.75
C ASP A 159 4.13 -14.42 -29.56
N LEU A 160 4.39 -13.94 -28.37
CA LEU A 160 4.53 -14.75 -27.16
C LEU A 160 3.34 -14.62 -26.20
N MET A 161 2.64 -13.48 -26.22
CA MET A 161 1.57 -13.19 -25.26
C MET A 161 0.37 -14.10 -25.44
N THR A 162 -0.31 -14.40 -24.36
CA THR A 162 -1.66 -14.97 -24.36
C THR A 162 -2.66 -13.87 -24.73
N ARG A 163 -3.41 -14.04 -25.82
CA ARG A 163 -4.37 -13.04 -26.34
C ARG A 163 -5.77 -13.18 -25.74
N GLU A 164 -6.21 -14.41 -25.52
CA GLU A 164 -7.49 -14.70 -24.86
C GLU A 164 -7.31 -14.60 -23.34
N VAL A 165 -7.39 -13.36 -22.82
CA VAL A 165 -7.18 -13.08 -21.40
C VAL A 165 -8.49 -13.22 -20.65
N ILE A 166 -8.48 -14.04 -19.59
CA ILE A 166 -9.59 -14.06 -18.65
C ILE A 166 -9.53 -12.77 -17.83
N THR A 167 -10.59 -12.01 -17.85
CA THR A 167 -10.71 -10.71 -17.20
C THR A 167 -11.84 -10.68 -16.18
N ILE A 168 -11.80 -9.68 -15.30
CA ILE A 168 -12.86 -9.41 -14.34
C ILE A 168 -13.15 -7.91 -14.33
N GLY A 169 -14.40 -7.52 -14.11
CA GLY A 169 -14.80 -6.11 -14.03
C GLY A 169 -14.43 -5.48 -12.68
N GLU A 170 -14.34 -4.16 -12.64
CA GLU A 170 -13.97 -3.38 -11.45
C GLU A 170 -14.95 -3.56 -10.25
N SER A 171 -16.20 -3.92 -10.51
CA SER A 171 -17.22 -4.13 -9.47
C SER A 171 -17.27 -5.56 -8.91
N ALA A 172 -16.42 -6.46 -9.41
CA ALA A 172 -16.42 -7.85 -9.01
C ALA A 172 -15.84 -8.04 -7.60
N THR A 173 -16.35 -9.07 -6.91
CA THR A 173 -15.92 -9.40 -5.55
C THR A 173 -14.63 -10.23 -5.53
N GLN A 174 -13.97 -10.28 -4.37
CA GLN A 174 -12.80 -11.15 -4.17
C GLN A 174 -13.16 -12.64 -4.38
N GLU A 175 -14.38 -13.05 -4.04
CA GLU A 175 -14.83 -14.41 -4.26
C GLU A 175 -15.01 -14.75 -5.75
N ASP A 176 -15.48 -13.77 -6.56
CA ASP A 176 -15.53 -13.93 -8.02
C ASP A 176 -14.12 -14.07 -8.60
N ALA A 177 -13.16 -13.27 -8.11
CA ALA A 177 -11.78 -13.40 -8.53
C ALA A 177 -11.19 -14.78 -8.18
N LYS A 178 -11.40 -15.28 -6.97
CA LYS A 178 -10.97 -16.64 -6.56
C LYS A 178 -11.56 -17.71 -7.46
N ARG A 179 -12.86 -17.61 -7.73
CA ARG A 179 -13.58 -18.58 -8.58
C ARG A 179 -12.96 -18.63 -9.97
N LEU A 180 -12.75 -17.47 -10.62
CA LEU A 180 -12.16 -17.41 -11.97
C LEU A 180 -10.71 -17.91 -11.99
N LEU A 181 -9.88 -17.55 -11.01
CA LEU A 181 -8.50 -18.04 -10.91
C LEU A 181 -8.46 -19.57 -10.80
N HIS A 182 -9.35 -20.15 -9.99
CA HIS A 182 -9.44 -21.61 -9.81
C HIS A 182 -10.01 -22.31 -11.04
N GLU A 183 -11.13 -21.85 -11.59
CA GLU A 183 -11.82 -22.44 -12.74
C GLU A 183 -10.91 -22.49 -13.98
N HIS A 184 -10.21 -21.40 -14.25
CA HIS A 184 -9.31 -21.29 -15.40
C HIS A 184 -7.87 -21.73 -15.10
N ARG A 185 -7.56 -22.14 -13.87
CA ARG A 185 -6.22 -22.56 -13.41
C ARG A 185 -5.13 -21.53 -13.75
N ILE A 186 -5.45 -20.26 -13.57
CA ILE A 186 -4.55 -19.13 -13.80
C ILE A 186 -4.10 -18.51 -12.48
N GLU A 187 -2.92 -17.88 -12.46
CA GLU A 187 -2.36 -17.24 -11.27
C GLU A 187 -2.60 -15.73 -11.26
N LYS A 188 -3.06 -15.17 -12.37
CA LYS A 188 -3.23 -13.74 -12.57
C LYS A 188 -4.53 -13.47 -13.31
N LEU A 189 -5.26 -12.48 -12.83
CA LEU A 189 -6.53 -12.06 -13.38
C LEU A 189 -6.48 -10.55 -13.63
N VAL A 190 -6.65 -10.14 -14.87
CA VAL A 190 -6.62 -8.72 -15.24
C VAL A 190 -7.99 -8.09 -14.94
N VAL A 191 -7.98 -6.95 -14.26
CA VAL A 191 -9.18 -6.17 -14.00
C VAL A 191 -9.34 -5.12 -15.08
N VAL A 192 -10.52 -5.08 -15.68
CA VAL A 192 -10.84 -4.14 -16.78
C VAL A 192 -12.04 -3.27 -16.45
N ASP A 193 -12.05 -2.07 -17.01
CA ASP A 193 -13.21 -1.17 -16.99
C ASP A 193 -14.26 -1.54 -18.05
N GLY A 194 -15.36 -0.79 -18.10
CA GLY A 194 -16.41 -0.99 -19.10
C GLY A 194 -15.97 -0.79 -20.57
N LYS A 195 -14.77 -0.27 -20.81
CA LYS A 195 -14.16 -0.08 -22.14
C LYS A 195 -13.08 -1.11 -22.46
N GLN A 196 -12.94 -2.14 -21.62
CA GLN A 196 -11.90 -3.16 -21.72
C GLN A 196 -10.47 -2.60 -21.52
N SER A 197 -10.32 -1.48 -20.81
CA SER A 197 -9.01 -0.95 -20.46
C SER A 197 -8.48 -1.64 -19.19
N CYS A 198 -7.19 -1.92 -19.17
CA CYS A 198 -6.51 -2.53 -18.03
C CYS A 198 -6.42 -1.51 -16.87
N ILE A 199 -7.17 -1.75 -15.80
CA ILE A 199 -7.18 -0.89 -14.61
C ILE A 199 -6.56 -1.57 -13.40
N GLY A 200 -6.40 -2.90 -13.41
CA GLY A 200 -5.88 -3.65 -12.28
C GLY A 200 -5.37 -5.04 -12.65
N LEU A 201 -4.69 -5.64 -11.69
CA LEU A 201 -4.20 -7.03 -11.74
C LEU A 201 -4.38 -7.68 -10.37
N ILE A 202 -5.04 -8.82 -10.31
CA ILE A 202 -5.19 -9.64 -9.11
C ILE A 202 -4.35 -10.91 -9.26
N THR A 203 -3.62 -11.30 -8.23
CA THR A 203 -2.87 -12.57 -8.24
C THR A 203 -3.31 -13.49 -7.10
N VAL A 204 -3.07 -14.80 -7.25
CA VAL A 204 -3.33 -15.79 -6.18
C VAL A 204 -2.60 -15.39 -4.90
N LYS A 205 -1.36 -14.91 -5.01
CA LYS A 205 -0.56 -14.45 -3.85
C LYS A 205 -1.23 -13.32 -3.08
N ASP A 206 -1.88 -12.37 -3.78
CA ASP A 206 -2.56 -11.25 -3.14
C ASP A 206 -3.78 -11.72 -2.34
N ILE A 207 -4.50 -12.71 -2.88
CA ILE A 207 -5.64 -13.32 -2.20
C ILE A 207 -5.21 -14.12 -0.97
N GLU A 208 -4.11 -14.89 -1.06
CA GLU A 208 -3.55 -15.64 0.07
C GLU A 208 -3.06 -14.71 1.19
N LYS A 209 -2.37 -13.63 0.84
CA LYS A 209 -1.92 -12.62 1.81
C LYS A 209 -3.10 -11.96 2.54
N ALA A 210 -4.16 -11.60 1.81
CA ALA A 210 -5.35 -11.03 2.41
C ALA A 210 -6.01 -11.98 3.44
N LYS A 211 -5.96 -13.29 3.21
CA LYS A 211 -6.45 -14.32 4.14
C LYS A 211 -5.57 -14.44 5.39
N ASN A 212 -4.26 -14.28 5.24
CA ASN A 212 -3.31 -14.41 6.35
C ASN A 212 -3.34 -13.22 7.32
N HIS A 213 -3.80 -12.04 6.87
CA HIS A 213 -3.86 -10.82 7.65
C HIS A 213 -5.28 -10.21 7.67
N PRO A 214 -6.27 -10.88 8.30
CA PRO A 214 -7.66 -10.42 8.29
C PRO A 214 -7.86 -9.10 9.04
N MET A 215 -6.94 -8.77 9.97
CA MET A 215 -6.96 -7.53 10.75
C MET A 215 -6.17 -6.39 10.10
N ALA A 216 -5.62 -6.59 8.89
CA ALA A 216 -4.80 -5.57 8.25
C ALA A 216 -5.55 -4.25 8.07
N ALA A 217 -4.90 -3.14 8.44
CA ALA A 217 -5.39 -1.80 8.22
C ALA A 217 -5.21 -1.40 6.75
N LYS A 218 -6.32 -1.23 6.03
CA LYS A 218 -6.35 -0.99 4.57
C LYS A 218 -7.19 0.22 4.21
N ASP A 219 -6.82 0.86 3.12
CA ASP A 219 -7.62 1.91 2.49
C ASP A 219 -8.80 1.32 1.67
N ASN A 220 -9.64 2.19 1.12
CA ASN A 220 -10.80 1.78 0.32
C ASN A 220 -10.44 1.04 -0.98
N ALA A 221 -9.19 1.11 -1.42
CA ALA A 221 -8.66 0.35 -2.56
C ALA A 221 -8.00 -0.98 -2.13
N GLY A 222 -8.09 -1.36 -0.86
CA GLY A 222 -7.53 -2.60 -0.32
C GLY A 222 -6.01 -2.57 -0.12
N ARG A 223 -5.36 -1.39 -0.18
CA ARG A 223 -3.93 -1.21 0.04
C ARG A 223 -3.66 -0.93 1.52
N LEU A 224 -2.50 -1.38 2.02
CA LEU A 224 -2.10 -1.13 3.40
C LEU A 224 -2.04 0.37 3.72
N LEU A 225 -2.50 0.74 4.90
CA LEU A 225 -2.38 2.12 5.40
C LEU A 225 -0.92 2.42 5.78
N VAL A 226 -0.48 3.63 5.44
CA VAL A 226 0.85 4.13 5.78
C VAL A 226 0.81 5.61 6.11
N ALA A 227 1.51 5.99 7.17
CA ALA A 227 1.76 7.37 7.52
C ALA A 227 3.22 7.75 7.22
N ALA A 228 3.49 9.03 7.10
CA ALA A 228 4.85 9.52 6.92
C ALA A 228 5.06 10.86 7.61
N ALA A 229 6.26 11.05 8.16
CA ALA A 229 6.63 12.26 8.89
C ALA A 229 7.16 13.34 7.94
N THR A 230 6.80 14.58 8.25
CA THR A 230 7.36 15.78 7.64
C THR A 230 7.77 16.79 8.70
N GLY A 231 8.53 17.82 8.33
CA GLY A 231 8.83 18.97 9.18
C GLY A 231 7.78 20.07 9.05
N ALA A 232 8.07 21.20 9.68
CA ALA A 232 7.35 22.45 9.52
C ALA A 232 8.01 23.35 8.47
N GLY A 233 7.30 24.40 8.03
CA GLY A 233 7.81 25.40 7.09
C GLY A 233 7.75 24.96 5.61
N PRO A 234 8.35 25.77 4.70
CA PRO A 234 8.23 25.53 3.23
C PRO A 234 8.77 24.17 2.80
N GLU A 235 9.93 23.75 3.29
CA GLU A 235 10.53 22.44 2.99
C GLU A 235 9.64 21.28 3.48
N GLY A 236 9.04 21.46 4.68
CA GLY A 236 8.08 20.49 5.21
C GLY A 236 6.82 20.40 4.36
N HIS A 237 6.38 21.48 3.75
CA HIS A 237 5.24 21.53 2.85
C HIS A 237 5.53 20.79 1.54
N GLU A 238 6.66 21.09 0.88
CA GLU A 238 7.10 20.38 -0.34
C GLU A 238 7.19 18.87 -0.11
N ARG A 239 7.79 18.47 1.01
CA ARG A 239 7.84 17.05 1.41
C ARG A 239 6.46 16.47 1.56
N ALA A 240 5.55 17.15 2.27
CA ALA A 240 4.18 16.66 2.47
C ALA A 240 3.44 16.42 1.15
N GLU A 241 3.57 17.33 0.18
CA GLU A 241 2.98 17.17 -1.16
C GLU A 241 3.49 15.90 -1.85
N ALA A 242 4.81 15.69 -1.89
CA ALA A 242 5.42 14.50 -2.48
C ALA A 242 4.99 13.19 -1.77
N LEU A 243 4.84 13.21 -0.44
CA LEU A 243 4.37 12.05 0.33
C LEU A 243 2.91 11.71 0.04
N ILE A 244 2.04 12.71 -0.13
CA ILE A 244 0.64 12.55 -0.52
C ILE A 244 0.55 11.99 -1.94
N GLU A 245 1.34 12.51 -2.89
CA GLU A 245 1.41 11.98 -4.25
C GLU A 245 1.89 10.53 -4.30
N ALA A 246 2.81 10.14 -3.41
CA ALA A 246 3.26 8.76 -3.26
C ALA A 246 2.20 7.83 -2.62
N GLY A 247 1.12 8.40 -2.08
CA GLY A 247 -0.03 7.68 -1.53
C GLY A 247 -0.04 7.54 -0.01
N ALA A 248 0.65 8.40 0.75
CA ALA A 248 0.53 8.43 2.20
C ALA A 248 -0.92 8.71 2.62
N ASP A 249 -1.45 7.94 3.56
CA ASP A 249 -2.81 8.11 4.09
C ASP A 249 -2.86 9.18 5.19
N VAL A 250 -1.74 9.34 5.91
CA VAL A 250 -1.59 10.30 7.00
C VAL A 250 -0.23 10.97 6.90
N VAL A 251 -0.21 12.28 7.00
CA VAL A 251 1.02 13.07 7.18
C VAL A 251 1.12 13.53 8.63
N VAL A 252 2.28 13.27 9.24
CA VAL A 252 2.57 13.63 10.63
C VAL A 252 3.58 14.76 10.64
N VAL A 253 3.19 15.93 11.13
CA VAL A 253 4.14 17.04 11.34
C VAL A 253 4.93 16.74 12.61
N ASP A 254 6.19 16.35 12.42
CA ASP A 254 7.10 15.92 13.48
C ASP A 254 8.16 16.99 13.73
N THR A 255 8.08 17.62 14.91
CA THR A 255 8.98 18.68 15.36
C THR A 255 9.44 18.39 16.79
N ALA A 256 10.53 19.05 17.22
CA ALA A 256 11.04 18.90 18.58
C ALA A 256 10.03 19.37 19.65
N HIS A 257 9.15 20.31 19.30
CA HIS A 257 8.12 20.84 20.17
C HIS A 257 6.87 21.19 19.37
N GLY A 258 5.78 20.42 19.59
CA GLY A 258 4.53 20.57 18.82
C GLY A 258 3.79 21.89 18.97
N HIS A 259 4.26 22.79 19.81
CA HIS A 259 3.69 24.12 20.04
C HIS A 259 4.59 25.26 19.53
N SER A 260 5.66 24.96 18.84
CA SER A 260 6.59 25.97 18.27
C SER A 260 6.27 26.24 16.80
#